data_fd5206c2a2b903e88079589c221c9d0f
#
_entry.id   fd5206c2a2b903e88079589c221c9d0f
#
_cell.length_a   1.000
_cell.length_b   1.000
_cell.length_c   1.000
_cell.angle_alpha   90.00
_cell.angle_beta   90.00
_cell.angle_gamma   90.00
#
_symmetry.space_group_name_H-M   'P 1'
#
loop_
_entity.id
_entity.type
_entity.pdbx_description
1 polymer ?
#
loop_
_entity_poly.entity_id
_entity_poly.type
_entity_poly.pdbx_seq_one_letter_code
_entity_poly.pdbx_strand_id
1 'polypeptide(L)'
;ADGRIPEIMELRLLEMGEWLGPNGEAIYGTRPWRRSKQWGRGEVQKLEQKEFRAEYDIRKLVDEPPPGFARIEAFFTAKEDAVYAIVPRRPLGEIAIDDVEALSGVRVTLLESGEAISASISGRQLRIRVPDALSARLPVREAYVFKIAGAR
;
A
#
# COMPACT_ATOMS: atom_id res chain seq x y z
N ALA A 1 -16.31 2.56 34.21
CA ALA A 1 -15.73 3.15 33.03
C ALA A 1 -15.90 4.66 33.13
N ASP A 2 -14.81 5.41 33.10
CA ASP A 2 -14.78 6.88 33.29
C ASP A 2 -14.92 7.62 31.93
N GLY A 3 -15.14 6.89 30.83
CA GLY A 3 -15.29 7.44 29.49
C GLY A 3 -13.96 7.87 28.83
N ARG A 4 -12.82 7.63 29.45
CA ARG A 4 -11.52 7.97 28.87
C ARG A 4 -11.04 6.92 27.90
N ILE A 5 -10.40 7.35 26.84
CA ILE A 5 -9.68 6.47 25.92
C ILE A 5 -8.38 6.05 26.62
N PRO A 6 -8.05 4.75 26.68
CA PRO A 6 -6.76 4.31 27.20
C PRO A 6 -5.59 4.95 26.43
N GLU A 7 -4.54 5.36 27.13
CA GLU A 7 -3.38 6.08 26.57
C GLU A 7 -2.78 5.36 25.35
N ILE A 8 -2.67 4.04 25.39
CA ILE A 8 -2.16 3.26 24.25
C ILE A 8 -3.04 3.37 23.01
N MET A 9 -4.38 3.47 23.19
CA MET A 9 -5.30 3.64 22.08
C MET A 9 -5.24 5.06 21.51
N GLU A 10 -5.12 6.07 22.38
CA GLU A 10 -4.92 7.46 21.98
C GLU A 10 -3.65 7.59 21.12
N LEU A 11 -2.53 7.00 21.58
CA LEU A 11 -1.28 6.99 20.83
C LEU A 11 -1.45 6.38 19.43
N ARG A 12 -2.12 5.21 19.32
CA ARG A 12 -2.38 4.57 18.02
C ARG A 12 -3.25 5.42 17.09
N LEU A 13 -4.24 6.12 17.64
CA LEU A 13 -5.07 7.03 16.85
C LEU A 13 -4.27 8.24 16.34
N LEU A 14 -3.37 8.78 17.15
CA LEU A 14 -2.47 9.87 16.75
C LEU A 14 -1.51 9.42 15.64
N GLU A 15 -0.88 8.26 15.77
CA GLU A 15 -0.02 7.66 14.74
C GLU A 15 -0.78 7.45 13.41
N MET A 16 -2.02 6.96 13.49
CA MET A 16 -2.89 6.85 12.30
C MET A 16 -3.17 8.23 11.68
N GLY A 17 -3.44 9.23 12.51
CA GLY A 17 -3.66 10.61 12.07
C GLY A 17 -2.43 11.20 11.36
N GLU A 18 -1.24 10.97 11.91
CA GLU A 18 0.02 11.38 11.28
C GLU A 18 0.24 10.73 9.92
N TRP A 19 -0.07 9.41 9.81
CA TRP A 19 0.04 8.71 8.54
C TRP A 19 -0.99 9.20 7.52
N LEU A 20 -2.22 9.46 7.95
CA LEU A 20 -3.30 9.96 7.10
C LEU A 20 -3.04 11.38 6.59
N GLY A 21 -2.24 12.19 7.29
CA GLY A 21 -1.87 13.52 6.85
C GLY A 21 -1.39 13.56 5.40
N PRO A 22 -0.26 12.95 5.05
CA PRO A 22 0.24 12.89 3.68
C PRO A 22 -0.49 11.86 2.80
N ASN A 23 -1.03 10.76 3.37
CA ASN A 23 -1.51 9.61 2.63
C ASN A 23 -3.04 9.51 2.53
N GLY A 24 -3.80 10.39 3.17
CA GLY A 24 -5.26 10.33 3.27
C GLY A 24 -5.97 10.37 1.91
N GLU A 25 -5.37 10.95 0.89
CA GLU A 25 -5.87 10.93 -0.49
C GLU A 25 -6.13 9.51 -1.00
N ALA A 26 -5.30 8.55 -0.59
CA ALA A 26 -5.42 7.14 -0.96
C ALA A 26 -6.56 6.41 -0.23
N ILE A 27 -7.15 7.02 0.78
CA ILE A 27 -8.20 6.44 1.62
C ILE A 27 -9.53 7.15 1.42
N TYR A 28 -9.52 8.50 1.51
CA TYR A 28 -10.75 9.28 1.49
C TYR A 28 -11.36 9.40 0.09
N GLY A 29 -12.62 9.00 -0.05
CA GLY A 29 -13.36 9.08 -1.30
C GLY A 29 -12.88 8.11 -2.37
N THR A 30 -12.09 7.12 -2.00
CA THR A 30 -11.63 6.06 -2.90
C THR A 30 -12.61 4.88 -2.93
N ARG A 31 -12.42 4.00 -3.89
CA ARG A 31 -13.11 2.72 -4.05
C ARG A 31 -12.09 1.60 -4.25
N PRO A 32 -12.47 0.33 -4.08
CA PRO A 32 -11.60 -0.78 -4.46
C PRO A 32 -11.21 -0.67 -5.95
N TRP A 33 -9.93 -0.90 -6.23
CA TRP A 33 -9.48 -1.06 -7.60
C TRP A 33 -9.90 -2.44 -8.12
N ARG A 34 -9.66 -2.74 -9.41
CA ARG A 34 -9.98 -4.05 -10.04
C ARG A 34 -9.44 -5.25 -9.25
N ARG A 35 -8.39 -5.05 -8.47
CA ARG A 35 -7.92 -5.95 -7.44
C ARG A 35 -7.62 -5.18 -6.15
N SER A 36 -7.86 -5.80 -5.01
CA SER A 36 -7.63 -5.14 -3.71
C SER A 36 -6.19 -5.26 -3.23
N LYS A 37 -5.43 -6.25 -3.74
CA LYS A 37 -4.04 -6.53 -3.34
C LYS A 37 -3.27 -7.30 -4.40
N GLN A 38 -1.95 -7.25 -4.30
CA GLN A 38 -1.01 -8.03 -5.10
C GLN A 38 -0.11 -8.85 -4.17
N TRP A 39 -0.01 -10.13 -4.47
CA TRP A 39 0.91 -11.03 -3.80
C TRP A 39 2.26 -11.05 -4.51
N GLY A 40 3.33 -11.19 -3.72
CA GLY A 40 4.66 -11.43 -4.23
C GLY A 40 4.87 -12.89 -4.64
N ARG A 41 6.12 -13.28 -4.77
CA ARG A 41 6.49 -14.67 -5.10
C ARG A 41 6.27 -15.58 -3.90
N GLY A 42 5.81 -16.81 -4.16
CA GLY A 42 5.58 -17.84 -3.15
C GLY A 42 4.16 -18.39 -3.19
N GLU A 43 3.89 -19.35 -2.31
CA GLU A 43 2.55 -19.91 -2.13
C GLU A 43 1.66 -18.92 -1.38
N VAL A 44 0.47 -18.64 -1.90
CA VAL A 44 -0.48 -17.77 -1.20
C VAL A 44 -1.10 -18.53 -0.02
N GLN A 45 -0.94 -18.00 1.18
CA GLN A 45 -1.59 -18.56 2.37
C GLN A 45 -3.11 -18.53 2.22
N LYS A 46 -3.75 -19.68 2.32
CA LYS A 46 -5.21 -19.75 2.45
C LYS A 46 -5.58 -19.26 3.84
N LEU A 47 -6.17 -18.07 3.90
CA LEU A 47 -6.74 -17.55 5.16
C LEU A 47 -8.08 -18.25 5.36
N GLU A 48 -8.16 -19.12 6.36
CA GLU A 48 -9.41 -19.80 6.71
C GLU A 48 -10.42 -18.76 7.19
N GLN A 49 -11.55 -18.69 6.50
CA GLN A 49 -12.70 -17.92 6.92
C GLN A 49 -13.50 -18.77 7.91
N LYS A 50 -13.47 -18.42 9.19
CA LYS A 50 -14.32 -19.05 10.19
C LYS A 50 -15.75 -18.50 10.10
N GLU A 51 -16.74 -19.39 10.20
CA GLU A 51 -18.13 -19.20 9.76
C GLU A 51 -18.90 -17.98 10.29
N PHE A 52 -18.48 -17.28 11.29
CA PHE A 52 -19.34 -16.24 11.91
C PHE A 52 -18.76 -14.83 12.02
N ARG A 53 -17.48 -14.66 11.82
CA ARG A 53 -16.84 -13.34 11.70
C ARG A 53 -15.69 -13.53 10.74
N ALA A 54 -15.42 -12.54 9.90
CA ALA A 54 -14.23 -12.53 9.07
C ALA A 54 -12.97 -12.42 9.97
N GLU A 55 -12.75 -13.44 10.76
CA GLU A 55 -11.58 -13.58 11.62
C GLU A 55 -10.45 -14.23 10.83
N TYR A 56 -10.01 -13.54 9.79
CA TYR A 56 -8.63 -13.73 9.40
C TYR A 56 -7.81 -12.77 10.24
N ASP A 57 -6.76 -13.29 10.80
CA ASP A 57 -5.79 -12.49 11.52
C ASP A 57 -5.15 -11.51 10.52
N ILE A 58 -5.52 -10.22 10.60
CA ILE A 58 -5.02 -9.16 9.73
C ILE A 58 -3.49 -9.12 9.74
N ARG A 59 -2.85 -9.49 10.85
CA ARG A 59 -1.39 -9.55 10.96
C ARG A 59 -0.79 -10.51 9.94
N LYS A 60 -1.44 -11.65 9.64
CA LYS A 60 -1.00 -12.59 8.60
C LYS A 60 -0.97 -11.99 7.19
N LEU A 61 -1.59 -10.85 6.98
CA LEU A 61 -1.55 -10.12 5.70
C LEU A 61 -0.36 -9.18 5.59
N VAL A 62 0.17 -8.71 6.72
CA VAL A 62 1.23 -7.68 6.74
C VAL A 62 2.53 -8.17 7.37
N ASP A 63 2.48 -9.18 8.24
CA ASP A 63 3.66 -9.81 8.83
C ASP A 63 4.49 -10.55 7.77
N GLU A 64 5.78 -10.73 8.05
CA GLU A 64 6.64 -11.53 7.19
C GLU A 64 6.18 -13.00 7.22
N PRO A 65 5.80 -13.58 6.07
CA PRO A 65 5.28 -14.95 6.03
C PRO A 65 6.41 -15.97 6.27
N PRO A 66 6.08 -17.20 6.65
CA PRO A 66 7.04 -18.28 6.71
C PRO A 66 7.74 -18.50 5.36
N PRO A 67 8.96 -19.08 5.32
CA PRO A 67 9.66 -19.39 4.09
C PRO A 67 8.80 -20.20 3.09
N GLY A 68 8.81 -19.78 1.83
CA GLY A 68 8.03 -20.39 0.75
C GLY A 68 6.66 -19.76 0.53
N PHE A 69 6.14 -19.00 1.47
CA PHE A 69 4.86 -18.30 1.30
C PHE A 69 5.03 -16.90 0.73
N ALA A 70 4.03 -16.48 -0.06
CA ALA A 70 3.96 -15.13 -0.61
C ALA A 70 3.55 -14.12 0.47
N ARG A 71 4.16 -12.95 0.41
CA ARG A 71 3.71 -11.77 1.17
C ARG A 71 2.89 -10.84 0.27
N ILE A 72 2.10 -9.98 0.87
CA ILE A 72 1.44 -8.92 0.11
C ILE A 72 2.46 -7.84 -0.25
N GLU A 73 2.57 -7.56 -1.55
CA GLU A 73 3.46 -6.52 -2.07
C GLU A 73 2.82 -5.14 -2.00
N ALA A 74 1.53 -5.05 -2.29
CA ALA A 74 0.76 -3.82 -2.22
C ALA A 74 -0.73 -4.10 -2.04
N PHE A 75 -1.43 -3.19 -1.36
CA PHE A 75 -2.88 -3.05 -1.40
C PHE A 75 -3.25 -1.91 -2.35
N PHE A 76 -4.48 -1.93 -2.88
CA PHE A 76 -4.89 -0.96 -3.88
C PHE A 76 -6.23 -0.32 -3.58
N THR A 77 -6.27 0.99 -3.82
CA THR A 77 -7.49 1.77 -3.93
C THR A 77 -7.46 2.58 -5.23
N ALA A 78 -8.59 3.11 -5.66
CA ALA A 78 -8.68 3.92 -6.86
C ALA A 78 -9.63 5.10 -6.67
N LYS A 79 -9.33 6.20 -7.35
CA LYS A 79 -10.16 7.39 -7.41
C LYS A 79 -9.91 8.09 -8.74
N GLU A 80 -11.02 8.39 -9.47
CA GLU A 80 -10.94 9.05 -10.78
C GLU A 80 -9.99 8.30 -11.75
N ASP A 81 -8.94 8.94 -12.21
CA ASP A 81 -7.92 8.44 -13.11
C ASP A 81 -6.61 8.07 -12.38
N ALA A 82 -6.69 7.81 -11.09
CA ALA A 82 -5.55 7.42 -10.26
C ALA A 82 -5.77 6.10 -9.53
N VAL A 83 -4.70 5.31 -9.50
CA VAL A 83 -4.58 4.12 -8.65
C VAL A 83 -3.59 4.41 -7.55
N TYR A 84 -3.89 3.99 -6.34
CA TYR A 84 -3.00 4.11 -5.19
C TYR A 84 -2.49 2.74 -4.80
N ALA A 85 -1.18 2.58 -4.77
CA ALA A 85 -0.52 1.37 -4.29
C ALA A 85 0.03 1.63 -2.88
N ILE A 86 -0.56 0.96 -1.90
CA ILE A 86 -0.20 1.04 -0.48
C ILE A 86 0.73 -0.13 -0.19
N VAL A 87 2.02 0.16 -0.03
CA VAL A 87 3.09 -0.83 0.19
C VAL A 87 3.36 -0.95 1.68
N PRO A 88 3.07 -2.11 2.32
CA PRO A 88 3.14 -2.29 3.77
C PRO A 88 4.57 -2.53 4.27
N ARG A 89 5.54 -1.79 3.76
CA ARG A 89 6.94 -1.80 4.19
C ARG A 89 7.72 -0.68 3.52
N ARG A 90 8.92 -0.40 4.03
CA ARG A 90 9.83 0.57 3.41
C ARG A 90 10.13 0.17 1.97
N PRO A 91 9.85 1.03 0.98
CA PRO A 91 10.09 0.71 -0.41
C PRO A 91 11.59 0.75 -0.72
N LEU A 92 12.09 -0.27 -1.40
CA LEU A 92 13.48 -0.40 -1.83
C LEU A 92 13.56 -0.90 -3.28
N GLY A 93 14.48 -0.34 -4.05
CA GLY A 93 14.78 -0.81 -5.40
C GLY A 93 13.61 -0.69 -6.35
N GLU A 94 13.15 -1.79 -6.91
CA GLU A 94 12.07 -1.82 -7.90
C GLU A 94 10.80 -2.47 -7.32
N ILE A 95 9.68 -1.80 -7.52
CA ILE A 95 8.33 -2.30 -7.19
C ILE A 95 7.60 -2.52 -8.51
N ALA A 96 7.16 -3.74 -8.76
CA ALA A 96 6.36 -4.09 -9.93
C ALA A 96 4.88 -4.16 -9.55
N ILE A 97 4.04 -3.47 -10.32
CA ILE A 97 2.58 -3.50 -10.17
C ILE A 97 1.98 -4.00 -11.48
N ASP A 98 1.25 -5.08 -11.38
CA ASP A 98 0.63 -5.73 -12.53
C ASP A 98 -0.77 -5.18 -12.81
N ASP A 99 -1.30 -5.46 -14.01
CA ASP A 99 -2.62 -5.08 -14.50
C ASP A 99 -2.91 -3.57 -14.54
N VAL A 100 -1.87 -2.75 -14.58
CA VAL A 100 -2.01 -1.32 -14.78
C VAL A 100 -2.32 -1.03 -16.23
N GLU A 101 -3.42 -0.34 -16.47
CA GLU A 101 -3.80 0.17 -17.79
C GLU A 101 -3.52 1.66 -17.85
N ALA A 102 -2.59 2.06 -18.69
CA ALA A 102 -2.27 3.47 -18.92
C ALA A 102 -3.36 4.14 -19.75
N LEU A 103 -3.93 5.22 -19.24
CA LEU A 103 -4.92 6.05 -19.96
C LEU A 103 -4.22 7.18 -20.72
N SER A 104 -3.16 7.74 -20.13
CA SER A 104 -2.31 8.81 -20.65
C SER A 104 -0.91 8.63 -20.04
N GLY A 105 0.01 9.53 -20.24
CA GLY A 105 1.34 9.44 -19.62
C GLY A 105 1.26 9.20 -18.12
N VAL A 106 1.64 7.99 -17.69
CA VAL A 106 1.60 7.60 -16.26
C VAL A 106 2.63 8.40 -15.47
N ARG A 107 2.18 8.98 -14.35
CA ARG A 107 3.04 9.65 -13.37
C ARG A 107 2.90 8.99 -12.03
N VAL A 108 4.02 8.72 -11.39
CA VAL A 108 4.05 8.12 -10.05
C VAL A 108 4.59 9.14 -9.06
N THR A 109 3.88 9.32 -7.95
CA THR A 109 4.27 10.19 -6.84
C THR A 109 4.24 9.40 -5.55
N LEU A 110 5.29 9.49 -4.75
CA LEU A 110 5.29 8.98 -3.38
C LEU A 110 4.63 10.03 -2.48
N LEU A 111 3.46 9.71 -1.91
CA LEU A 111 2.66 10.70 -1.16
C LEU A 111 3.37 11.20 0.09
N GLU A 112 4.11 10.33 0.81
CA GLU A 112 4.84 10.71 2.03
C GLU A 112 5.82 11.87 1.82
N SER A 113 6.48 11.95 0.66
CA SER A 113 7.44 13.01 0.34
C SER A 113 6.96 14.00 -0.71
N GLY A 114 5.87 13.70 -1.41
CA GLY A 114 5.39 14.48 -2.56
C GLY A 114 6.27 14.37 -3.81
N GLU A 115 7.30 13.51 -3.80
CA GLU A 115 8.27 13.43 -4.89
C GLU A 115 7.76 12.56 -6.04
N ALA A 116 8.04 13.01 -7.26
CA ALA A 116 7.84 12.21 -8.46
C ALA A 116 8.88 11.08 -8.52
N ILE A 117 8.41 9.87 -8.76
CA ILE A 117 9.26 8.67 -8.83
C ILE A 117 9.34 8.17 -10.26
N SER A 118 10.54 7.81 -10.68
CA SER A 118 10.76 7.21 -12.00
C SER A 118 10.01 5.89 -12.13
N ALA A 119 9.22 5.80 -13.19
CA ALA A 119 8.47 4.59 -13.49
C ALA A 119 8.47 4.31 -14.99
N SER A 120 8.35 3.05 -15.34
CA SER A 120 8.20 2.59 -16.72
C SER A 120 7.07 1.58 -16.80
N ILE A 121 6.35 1.57 -17.90
CA ILE A 121 5.28 0.61 -18.15
C ILE A 121 5.67 -0.26 -19.35
N SER A 122 5.49 -1.56 -19.22
CA SER A 122 5.68 -2.54 -20.27
C SER A 122 4.47 -3.45 -20.32
N GLY A 123 3.69 -3.36 -21.41
CA GLY A 123 2.39 -4.02 -21.48
C GLY A 123 1.46 -3.51 -20.37
N ARG A 124 1.12 -4.37 -19.44
CA ARG A 124 0.26 -4.05 -18.28
C ARG A 124 1.02 -4.07 -16.95
N GLN A 125 2.34 -4.10 -16.97
CA GLN A 125 3.15 -4.05 -15.77
C GLN A 125 3.82 -2.68 -15.62
N LEU A 126 3.54 -1.99 -14.53
CA LEU A 126 4.22 -0.77 -14.11
C LEU A 126 5.38 -1.12 -13.20
N ARG A 127 6.57 -0.60 -13.49
CA ARG A 127 7.77 -0.74 -12.67
C ARG A 127 8.14 0.62 -12.10
N ILE A 128 8.12 0.73 -10.79
CA ILE A 128 8.46 1.93 -10.03
C ILE A 128 9.86 1.74 -9.48
N ARG A 129 10.78 2.63 -9.81
CA ARG A 129 12.16 2.56 -9.30
C ARG A 129 12.36 3.58 -8.18
N VAL A 130 12.49 3.07 -6.97
CA VAL A 130 12.72 3.88 -5.77
C VAL A 130 14.22 4.01 -5.54
N PRO A 131 14.79 5.24 -5.60
CA PRO A 131 16.21 5.44 -5.31
C PRO A 131 16.55 5.11 -3.85
N ASP A 132 17.69 4.49 -3.60
CA ASP A 132 18.14 4.15 -2.24
C ASP A 132 18.27 5.40 -1.34
N ALA A 133 18.76 6.51 -1.91
CA ALA A 133 18.86 7.79 -1.20
C ALA A 133 17.49 8.34 -0.76
N LEU A 134 16.44 8.13 -1.56
CA LEU A 134 15.08 8.48 -1.17
C LEU A 134 14.60 7.55 -0.07
N SER A 135 14.70 6.26 -0.27
CA SER A 135 14.28 5.27 0.72
C SER A 135 14.93 5.50 2.09
N ALA A 136 16.22 5.79 2.13
CA ALA A 136 16.98 6.01 3.36
C ALA A 136 16.47 7.20 4.20
N ARG A 137 15.96 8.26 3.56
CA ARG A 137 15.47 9.48 4.25
C ARG A 137 13.99 9.48 4.57
N LEU A 138 13.22 8.49 4.08
CA LEU A 138 11.81 8.38 4.44
C LEU A 138 11.65 8.16 5.95
N PRO A 139 10.64 8.75 6.58
CA PRO A 139 10.31 8.42 7.96
C PRO A 139 9.96 6.94 8.09
N VAL A 140 10.08 6.40 9.30
CA VAL A 140 9.61 5.03 9.58
C VAL A 140 8.09 5.05 9.63
N ARG A 141 7.47 4.28 8.75
CA ARG A 141 6.02 4.12 8.65
C ARG A 141 5.68 2.65 8.39
N GLU A 142 4.49 2.27 8.78
CA GLU A 142 3.94 0.92 8.53
C GLU A 142 3.63 0.69 7.04
N ALA A 143 3.30 1.76 6.31
CA ALA A 143 3.03 1.68 4.89
C ALA A 143 3.39 3.00 4.17
N TYR A 144 3.68 2.87 2.88
CA TYR A 144 4.00 3.98 1.98
C TYR A 144 3.09 3.94 0.77
N VAL A 145 2.63 5.09 0.31
CA VAL A 145 1.64 5.17 -0.76
C VAL A 145 2.23 5.77 -2.02
N PHE A 146 2.11 5.03 -3.12
CA PHE A 146 2.41 5.51 -4.47
C PHE A 146 1.10 5.86 -5.18
N LYS A 147 0.92 7.13 -5.53
CA LYS A 147 -0.14 7.60 -6.42
C LYS A 147 0.31 7.39 -7.86
N ILE A 148 -0.49 6.67 -8.62
CA ILE A 148 -0.27 6.34 -10.03
C ILE A 148 -1.33 7.07 -10.83
N ALA A 149 -1.05 8.31 -11.23
CA ALA A 149 -1.97 9.13 -12.01
C ALA A 149 -1.90 8.76 -13.50
N GLY A 150 -3.02 8.87 -14.21
CA GLY A 150 -3.14 8.48 -15.61
C GLY A 150 -3.23 6.96 -15.80
N ALA A 151 -3.71 6.24 -14.79
CA ALA A 151 -3.87 4.79 -14.80
C ALA A 151 -5.23 4.36 -14.22
N ARG A 152 -5.69 3.20 -14.63
CA ARG A 152 -6.87 2.53 -14.10
C ARG A 152 -6.69 1.02 -14.03
#